data_83a5316cb191ab048566471ce8c0fd0c
#
_entry.id   83a5316cb191ab048566471ce8c0fd0c
#
_cell.length_a   1.000
_cell.length_b   1.000
_cell.length_c   1.000
_cell.angle_alpha   90.00
_cell.angle_beta   90.00
_cell.angle_gamma   90.00
#
_symmetry.space_group_name_H-M   'P 1'
#
loop_
_entity.id
_entity.type
_entity.pdbx_description
1 polymer ?
#
loop_
_entity_poly.entity_id
_entity_poly.type
_entity_poly.pdbx_seq_one_letter_code
_entity_poly.pdbx_strand_id
1 'polypeptide(L)'
;MQLIRSINNFPYGLVKNGCILTIGAFDGLHLGHQCLLEHVIKKSLESGLPSVVMSFEPTPGEFFSQDKPPARLMRFREKYQALKKLGIDIFFCPRFDEKVQNLEADDFIRQLLIQKLNLKYLVIGDDFHFARNRSGNYKQLKKVKELLEFEIKKISSIIVNDKRTSSTLIRGLLDRGKLTEAGHFLGKPYQMSGRVIVGNQLGRELGYPTANINIQRLQSALMGIFAVKVHGISSNPLDAVASLGIRPTFYEGKKPLLEVHIFNFNKDIYGRYIDIDFISKIRDEIKFNSADALIEQMHKDAIDAKKILSA
;
A
#
# COMPACT_ATOMS: atom_id res chain seq x y z
N MET A 1 1.79 -2.22 -18.19
CA MET A 1 0.54 -1.95 -17.43
C MET A 1 -0.05 -0.61 -17.80
N GLN A 2 -1.29 -0.58 -18.24
CA GLN A 2 -2.06 0.65 -18.48
C GLN A 2 -2.84 1.04 -17.22
N LEU A 3 -2.87 2.35 -16.90
CA LEU A 3 -3.66 2.91 -15.80
C LEU A 3 -4.92 3.58 -16.37
N ILE A 4 -6.09 3.15 -15.91
CA ILE A 4 -7.38 3.70 -16.31
C ILE A 4 -8.11 4.24 -15.08
N ARG A 5 -8.48 5.53 -15.10
CA ARG A 5 -9.06 6.26 -13.97
C ARG A 5 -10.55 6.61 -14.15
N SER A 6 -11.13 6.32 -15.32
CA SER A 6 -12.51 6.70 -15.64
C SER A 6 -13.32 5.48 -16.07
N ILE A 7 -14.49 5.31 -15.46
CA ILE A 7 -15.47 4.29 -15.91
C ILE A 7 -16.01 4.63 -17.30
N ASN A 8 -16.36 5.89 -17.53
CA ASN A 8 -16.99 6.30 -18.79
C ASN A 8 -16.03 6.18 -19.98
N ASN A 9 -14.75 6.50 -19.77
CA ASN A 9 -13.73 6.52 -20.81
C ASN A 9 -12.85 5.24 -20.78
N PHE A 10 -13.39 4.11 -20.32
CA PHE A 10 -12.66 2.86 -20.37
C PHE A 10 -12.46 2.42 -21.83
N PRO A 11 -11.21 2.19 -22.30
CA PRO A 11 -10.95 1.81 -23.70
C PRO A 11 -11.36 0.35 -23.94
N TYR A 12 -12.57 0.13 -24.45
CA TYR A 12 -13.13 -1.21 -24.70
C TYR A 12 -12.22 -2.09 -25.57
N GLY A 13 -11.46 -1.50 -26.49
CA GLY A 13 -10.51 -2.24 -27.33
C GLY A 13 -9.49 -3.06 -26.57
N LEU A 14 -9.16 -2.68 -25.31
CA LEU A 14 -8.23 -3.42 -24.44
C LEU A 14 -8.80 -4.76 -23.96
N VAL A 15 -10.13 -4.88 -23.91
CA VAL A 15 -10.85 -6.04 -23.37
C VAL A 15 -11.88 -6.59 -24.35
N LYS A 16 -11.74 -6.27 -25.66
CA LYS A 16 -12.71 -6.70 -26.69
C LYS A 16 -12.96 -8.20 -26.73
N ASN A 17 -11.96 -9.00 -26.41
CA ASN A 17 -12.05 -10.48 -26.36
C ASN A 17 -12.33 -11.00 -24.94
N GLY A 18 -12.46 -10.11 -23.95
CA GLY A 18 -12.64 -10.44 -22.55
C GLY A 18 -11.45 -10.06 -21.68
N CYS A 19 -11.60 -10.24 -20.37
CA CYS A 19 -10.52 -10.05 -19.41
C CYS A 19 -10.60 -11.01 -18.22
N ILE A 20 -9.47 -11.16 -17.53
CA ILE A 20 -9.32 -11.84 -16.23
C ILE A 20 -9.25 -10.75 -15.15
N LEU A 21 -10.20 -10.71 -14.24
CA LEU A 21 -10.39 -9.62 -13.31
C LEU A 21 -10.23 -10.06 -11.86
N THR A 22 -9.64 -9.20 -11.05
CA THR A 22 -9.80 -9.22 -9.59
C THR A 22 -10.15 -7.83 -9.07
N ILE A 23 -10.92 -7.76 -7.98
CA ILE A 23 -11.43 -6.51 -7.41
C ILE A 23 -11.11 -6.46 -5.94
N GLY A 24 -10.51 -5.36 -5.49
CA GLY A 24 -10.17 -5.18 -4.07
C GLY A 24 -9.49 -3.86 -3.76
N ALA A 25 -9.30 -3.56 -2.48
CA ALA A 25 -8.55 -2.38 -2.06
C ALA A 25 -7.04 -2.53 -2.30
N PHE A 26 -6.53 -3.76 -2.24
CA PHE A 26 -5.11 -4.10 -2.42
C PHE A 26 -4.16 -3.23 -1.58
N ASP A 27 -4.58 -2.90 -0.35
CA ASP A 27 -3.78 -2.08 0.55
C ASP A 27 -2.74 -2.94 1.28
N GLY A 28 -1.45 -2.65 1.02
CA GLY A 28 -0.31 -3.38 1.55
C GLY A 28 0.12 -4.59 0.71
N LEU A 29 -0.64 -5.03 -0.28
CA LEU A 29 -0.35 -6.21 -1.13
C LEU A 29 0.16 -7.42 -0.32
N HIS A 30 -0.51 -7.70 0.80
CA HIS A 30 -0.21 -8.81 1.70
C HIS A 30 -0.39 -10.19 1.01
N LEU A 31 0.07 -11.27 1.63
CA LEU A 31 0.08 -12.61 1.05
C LEU A 31 -1.28 -13.04 0.46
N GLY A 32 -2.41 -12.69 1.11
CA GLY A 32 -3.74 -12.94 0.56
C GLY A 32 -3.99 -12.21 -0.76
N HIS A 33 -3.52 -10.96 -0.91
CA HIS A 33 -3.60 -10.22 -2.17
C HIS A 33 -2.67 -10.81 -3.23
N GLN A 34 -1.45 -11.22 -2.84
CA GLN A 34 -0.48 -11.85 -3.76
C GLN A 34 -1.05 -13.12 -4.36
N CYS A 35 -1.67 -13.98 -3.55
CA CYS A 35 -2.33 -15.20 -4.04
C CYS A 35 -3.44 -14.91 -5.05
N LEU A 36 -4.28 -13.87 -4.82
CA LEU A 36 -5.28 -13.44 -5.81
C LEU A 36 -4.64 -12.99 -7.12
N LEU A 37 -3.59 -12.17 -7.04
CA LEU A 37 -2.89 -11.64 -8.22
C LEU A 37 -2.17 -12.73 -9.00
N GLU A 38 -1.55 -13.70 -8.33
CA GLU A 38 -0.92 -14.87 -8.96
C GLU A 38 -1.93 -15.67 -9.78
N HIS A 39 -3.13 -15.91 -9.24
CA HIS A 39 -4.20 -16.59 -9.98
C HIS A 39 -4.68 -15.80 -11.19
N VAL A 40 -4.80 -14.47 -11.06
CA VAL A 40 -5.16 -13.59 -12.19
C VAL A 40 -4.11 -13.66 -13.30
N ILE A 41 -2.83 -13.52 -12.95
CA ILE A 41 -1.72 -13.55 -13.89
C ILE A 41 -1.63 -14.91 -14.57
N LYS A 42 -1.68 -15.99 -13.79
CA LYS A 42 -1.66 -17.35 -14.32
C LYS A 42 -2.80 -17.59 -15.33
N LYS A 43 -4.04 -17.24 -14.96
CA LYS A 43 -5.21 -17.42 -15.84
C LYS A 43 -5.14 -16.52 -17.08
N SER A 44 -4.60 -15.32 -16.95
CA SER A 44 -4.34 -14.39 -18.07
C SER A 44 -3.38 -15.02 -19.08
N LEU A 45 -2.25 -15.58 -18.63
CA LEU A 45 -1.27 -16.25 -19.49
C LEU A 45 -1.88 -17.51 -20.19
N GLU A 46 -2.67 -18.32 -19.47
CA GLU A 46 -3.32 -19.50 -20.01
C GLU A 46 -4.35 -19.19 -21.09
N SER A 47 -5.09 -18.09 -20.92
CA SER A 47 -6.21 -17.74 -21.82
C SER A 47 -5.84 -16.75 -22.92
N GLY A 48 -4.68 -16.10 -22.84
CA GLY A 48 -4.29 -15.00 -23.73
C GLY A 48 -5.13 -13.72 -23.53
N LEU A 49 -5.93 -13.63 -22.44
CA LEU A 49 -6.75 -12.48 -22.12
C LEU A 49 -6.01 -11.55 -21.14
N PRO A 50 -6.20 -10.21 -21.22
CA PRO A 50 -5.51 -9.29 -20.33
C PRO A 50 -5.90 -9.46 -18.86
N SER A 51 -4.90 -9.37 -17.99
CA SER A 51 -5.06 -9.31 -16.53
C SER A 51 -5.50 -7.90 -16.10
N VAL A 52 -6.59 -7.82 -15.34
CA VAL A 52 -7.14 -6.56 -14.82
C VAL A 52 -7.22 -6.60 -13.31
N VAL A 53 -6.63 -5.60 -12.68
CA VAL A 53 -6.84 -5.31 -11.25
C VAL A 53 -7.72 -4.08 -11.13
N MET A 54 -8.89 -4.25 -10.51
CA MET A 54 -9.80 -3.14 -10.22
C MET A 54 -9.69 -2.74 -8.75
N SER A 55 -9.51 -1.45 -8.53
CA SER A 55 -9.55 -0.82 -7.19
C SER A 55 -10.24 0.54 -7.31
N PHE A 56 -10.38 1.25 -6.19
CA PHE A 56 -10.98 2.58 -6.17
C PHE A 56 -10.06 3.58 -5.47
N GLU A 57 -10.15 4.85 -5.87
CA GLU A 57 -9.41 5.95 -5.25
C GLU A 57 -10.31 7.19 -5.10
N PRO A 58 -10.62 7.67 -3.87
CA PRO A 58 -10.21 7.05 -2.60
C PRO A 58 -10.77 5.64 -2.44
N THR A 59 -10.22 4.88 -1.49
CA THR A 59 -10.81 3.58 -1.17
C THR A 59 -12.19 3.75 -0.52
N PRO A 60 -13.12 2.78 -0.63
CA PRO A 60 -14.41 2.86 0.05
C PRO A 60 -14.29 3.14 1.56
N GLY A 61 -13.30 2.51 2.23
CA GLY A 61 -13.03 2.74 3.65
C GLY A 61 -12.70 4.20 3.97
N GLU A 62 -11.93 4.88 3.11
CA GLU A 62 -11.61 6.30 3.26
C GLU A 62 -12.80 7.20 2.93
N PHE A 63 -13.55 6.85 1.91
CA PHE A 63 -14.73 7.61 1.49
C PHE A 63 -15.79 7.67 2.61
N PHE A 64 -16.01 6.56 3.31
CA PHE A 64 -16.97 6.48 4.41
C PHE A 64 -16.44 6.97 5.76
N SER A 65 -15.13 7.12 5.92
CA SER A 65 -14.49 7.52 7.19
C SER A 65 -13.67 8.83 6.99
N GLN A 66 -14.28 9.86 6.43
CA GLN A 66 -13.59 11.12 6.04
C GLN A 66 -12.85 11.79 7.21
N ASP A 67 -13.44 11.78 8.41
CA ASP A 67 -12.85 12.44 9.59
C ASP A 67 -11.62 11.66 10.12
N LYS A 68 -11.65 10.34 10.04
CA LYS A 68 -10.56 9.48 10.52
C LYS A 68 -10.35 8.27 9.58
N PRO A 69 -9.83 8.50 8.39
CA PRO A 69 -9.59 7.43 7.44
C PRO A 69 -8.56 6.44 7.99
N PRO A 70 -8.65 5.15 7.63
CA PRO A 70 -7.66 4.17 8.04
C PRO A 70 -6.28 4.52 7.45
N ALA A 71 -5.22 4.37 8.26
CA ALA A 71 -3.86 4.58 7.78
C ALA A 71 -3.56 3.65 6.60
N ARG A 72 -3.14 4.20 5.46
CA ARG A 72 -2.77 3.41 4.28
C ARG A 72 -1.51 2.61 4.54
N LEU A 73 -1.56 1.32 4.27
CA LEU A 73 -0.35 0.49 4.22
C LEU A 73 0.46 0.82 2.96
N MET A 74 -0.23 1.13 1.86
CA MET A 74 0.38 1.40 0.57
C MET A 74 -0.33 2.57 -0.13
N ARG A 75 0.42 3.58 -0.58
CA ARG A 75 -0.12 4.68 -1.38
C ARG A 75 -0.48 4.21 -2.78
N PHE A 76 -1.26 5.03 -3.49
CA PHE A 76 -1.61 4.79 -4.89
C PHE A 76 -0.39 4.53 -5.78
N ARG A 77 0.65 5.39 -5.68
CA ARG A 77 1.88 5.22 -6.46
C ARG A 77 2.61 3.91 -6.13
N GLU A 78 2.73 3.58 -4.86
CA GLU A 78 3.37 2.34 -4.40
C GLU A 78 2.61 1.11 -4.94
N LYS A 79 1.27 1.12 -4.83
CA LYS A 79 0.39 0.08 -5.39
C LYS A 79 0.56 -0.04 -6.91
N TYR A 80 0.54 1.08 -7.62
CA TYR A 80 0.74 1.11 -9.07
C TYR A 80 2.08 0.47 -9.48
N GLN A 81 3.17 0.85 -8.82
CA GLN A 81 4.50 0.31 -9.13
C GLN A 81 4.59 -1.20 -8.80
N ALA A 82 4.02 -1.62 -7.68
CA ALA A 82 4.00 -3.01 -7.29
C ALA A 82 3.19 -3.89 -8.26
N LEU A 83 1.99 -3.46 -8.66
CA LEU A 83 1.18 -4.15 -9.66
C LEU A 83 1.88 -4.20 -11.03
N LYS A 84 2.54 -3.11 -11.43
CA LYS A 84 3.34 -3.07 -12.66
C LYS A 84 4.50 -4.07 -12.63
N LYS A 85 5.20 -4.16 -11.49
CA LYS A 85 6.31 -5.11 -11.29
C LYS A 85 5.84 -6.58 -11.33
N LEU A 86 4.61 -6.84 -10.88
CA LEU A 86 4.00 -8.18 -10.95
C LEU A 86 3.55 -8.57 -12.37
N GLY A 87 3.57 -7.65 -13.34
CA GLY A 87 3.19 -7.93 -14.72
C GLY A 87 1.70 -7.80 -15.02
N ILE A 88 0.92 -7.12 -14.19
CA ILE A 88 -0.50 -6.82 -14.48
C ILE A 88 -0.60 -5.95 -15.74
N ASP A 89 -1.54 -6.26 -16.65
CA ASP A 89 -1.72 -5.53 -17.91
C ASP A 89 -2.50 -4.23 -17.71
N ILE A 90 -3.57 -4.26 -16.92
CA ILE A 90 -4.46 -3.12 -16.71
C ILE A 90 -4.72 -2.90 -15.23
N PHE A 91 -4.40 -1.69 -14.74
CA PHE A 91 -4.84 -1.21 -13.44
C PHE A 91 -6.02 -0.26 -13.65
N PHE A 92 -7.23 -0.77 -13.41
CA PHE A 92 -8.47 -0.01 -13.48
C PHE A 92 -8.78 0.54 -12.09
N CYS A 93 -8.60 1.85 -11.90
CA CYS A 93 -8.76 2.49 -10.60
C CYS A 93 -9.61 3.76 -10.71
N PRO A 94 -10.92 3.64 -10.97
CA PRO A 94 -11.81 4.78 -11.04
C PRO A 94 -11.98 5.46 -9.69
N ARG A 95 -12.52 6.67 -9.72
CA ARG A 95 -12.89 7.39 -8.51
C ARG A 95 -14.04 6.66 -7.80
N PHE A 96 -13.94 6.51 -6.48
CA PHE A 96 -15.07 6.14 -5.64
C PHE A 96 -15.81 7.42 -5.27
N ASP A 97 -17.01 7.58 -5.80
CA ASP A 97 -17.88 8.72 -5.61
C ASP A 97 -19.31 8.26 -5.28
N GLU A 98 -20.21 9.19 -5.07
CA GLU A 98 -21.62 8.90 -4.76
C GLU A 98 -22.31 8.06 -5.84
N LYS A 99 -21.93 8.19 -7.13
CA LYS A 99 -22.49 7.37 -8.20
C LYS A 99 -22.07 5.91 -8.05
N VAL A 100 -20.79 5.66 -7.79
CA VAL A 100 -20.27 4.31 -7.57
C VAL A 100 -20.81 3.73 -6.26
N GLN A 101 -20.91 4.55 -5.20
CA GLN A 101 -21.48 4.15 -3.90
C GLN A 101 -22.90 3.64 -4.04
N ASN A 102 -23.72 4.31 -4.85
CA ASN A 102 -25.15 4.02 -5.01
C ASN A 102 -25.44 2.98 -6.11
N LEU A 103 -24.42 2.40 -6.73
CA LEU A 103 -24.61 1.39 -7.76
C LEU A 103 -25.20 0.12 -7.13
N GLU A 104 -26.36 -0.31 -7.63
CA GLU A 104 -26.95 -1.57 -7.20
C GLU A 104 -26.13 -2.78 -7.68
N ALA A 105 -26.26 -3.92 -7.02
CA ALA A 105 -25.42 -5.06 -7.31
C ALA A 105 -25.59 -5.60 -8.74
N ASP A 106 -26.81 -5.60 -9.25
CA ASP A 106 -27.09 -6.05 -10.62
C ASP A 106 -26.55 -5.09 -11.68
N ASP A 107 -26.61 -3.78 -11.41
CA ASP A 107 -26.02 -2.75 -12.27
C ASP A 107 -24.50 -2.84 -12.28
N PHE A 108 -23.88 -3.03 -11.11
CA PHE A 108 -22.44 -3.26 -11.00
C PHE A 108 -22.02 -4.46 -11.88
N ILE A 109 -22.73 -5.57 -11.80
CA ILE A 109 -22.42 -6.76 -12.60
C ILE A 109 -22.63 -6.47 -14.08
N ARG A 110 -23.84 -6.05 -14.49
CA ARG A 110 -24.19 -5.92 -15.91
C ARG A 110 -23.45 -4.78 -16.60
N GLN A 111 -23.49 -3.57 -16.02
CA GLN A 111 -22.93 -2.38 -16.68
C GLN A 111 -21.40 -2.35 -16.57
N LEU A 112 -20.82 -2.67 -15.39
CA LEU A 112 -19.40 -2.53 -15.17
C LEU A 112 -18.63 -3.80 -15.53
N LEU A 113 -19.02 -4.95 -14.96
CA LEU A 113 -18.26 -6.18 -15.19
C LEU A 113 -18.46 -6.73 -16.60
N ILE A 114 -19.70 -6.78 -17.09
CA ILE A 114 -20.00 -7.40 -18.38
C ILE A 114 -19.86 -6.39 -19.52
N GLN A 115 -20.65 -5.31 -19.54
CA GLN A 115 -20.68 -4.40 -20.68
C GLN A 115 -19.39 -3.58 -20.83
N LYS A 116 -18.80 -3.14 -19.72
CA LYS A 116 -17.61 -2.29 -19.76
C LYS A 116 -16.32 -3.10 -19.82
N LEU A 117 -16.17 -4.12 -18.95
CA LEU A 117 -14.95 -4.90 -18.81
C LEU A 117 -14.95 -6.21 -19.60
N ASN A 118 -16.08 -6.61 -20.19
CA ASN A 118 -16.23 -7.88 -20.89
C ASN A 118 -15.62 -9.05 -20.10
N LEU A 119 -16.06 -9.16 -18.83
CA LEU A 119 -15.54 -10.13 -17.87
C LEU A 119 -15.69 -11.57 -18.38
N LYS A 120 -14.60 -12.35 -18.41
CA LYS A 120 -14.63 -13.79 -18.70
C LYS A 120 -14.23 -14.63 -17.49
N TYR A 121 -13.40 -14.10 -16.60
CA TYR A 121 -12.98 -14.81 -15.40
C TYR A 121 -12.76 -13.84 -14.24
N LEU A 122 -13.39 -14.13 -13.11
CA LEU A 122 -13.32 -13.31 -11.89
C LEU A 122 -12.61 -14.08 -10.78
N VAL A 123 -11.56 -13.49 -10.20
CA VAL A 123 -10.85 -14.01 -9.02
C VAL A 123 -11.19 -13.14 -7.82
N ILE A 124 -11.76 -13.72 -6.77
CA ILE A 124 -12.18 -12.99 -5.56
C ILE A 124 -11.78 -13.74 -4.28
N GLY A 125 -11.61 -12.99 -3.20
CA GLY A 125 -11.47 -13.55 -1.85
C GLY A 125 -12.80 -14.09 -1.29
N ASP A 126 -12.72 -14.80 -0.19
CA ASP A 126 -13.87 -15.42 0.48
C ASP A 126 -14.80 -14.42 1.17
N ASP A 127 -14.33 -13.22 1.50
CA ASP A 127 -15.07 -12.12 2.11
C ASP A 127 -15.46 -11.01 1.13
N PHE A 128 -15.39 -11.29 -0.17
CA PHE A 128 -15.67 -10.31 -1.21
C PHE A 128 -17.13 -9.84 -1.18
N HIS A 129 -17.31 -8.52 -1.07
CA HIS A 129 -18.58 -7.83 -1.18
C HIS A 129 -18.41 -6.59 -2.05
N PHE A 130 -19.47 -6.22 -2.76
CA PHE A 130 -19.47 -5.10 -3.69
C PHE A 130 -20.82 -4.37 -3.72
N ALA A 131 -20.90 -3.27 -4.45
CA ALA A 131 -22.08 -2.44 -4.67
C ALA A 131 -22.63 -1.76 -3.41
N ARG A 132 -23.77 -1.09 -3.55
CA ARG A 132 -24.42 -0.31 -2.50
C ARG A 132 -24.62 -1.13 -1.24
N ASN A 133 -24.23 -0.59 -0.09
CA ASN A 133 -24.34 -1.23 1.23
C ASN A 133 -23.75 -2.65 1.30
N ARG A 134 -22.75 -2.97 0.44
CA ARG A 134 -22.14 -4.31 0.34
C ARG A 134 -23.16 -5.41 0.03
N SER A 135 -24.26 -5.08 -0.67
CA SER A 135 -25.35 -6.00 -1.00
C SER A 135 -24.92 -7.13 -1.93
N GLY A 136 -23.98 -6.86 -2.85
CA GLY A 136 -23.42 -7.84 -3.76
C GLY A 136 -22.43 -8.79 -3.06
N ASN A 137 -22.48 -10.07 -3.37
CA ASN A 137 -21.62 -11.11 -2.80
C ASN A 137 -21.41 -12.30 -3.77
N TYR A 138 -20.59 -13.27 -3.35
CA TYR A 138 -20.32 -14.48 -4.14
C TYR A 138 -21.59 -15.26 -4.55
N LYS A 139 -22.60 -15.37 -3.66
CA LYS A 139 -23.83 -16.12 -3.99
C LYS A 139 -24.60 -15.49 -5.14
N GLN A 140 -24.66 -14.16 -5.17
CA GLN A 140 -25.31 -13.42 -6.26
C GLN A 140 -24.56 -13.59 -7.57
N LEU A 141 -23.23 -13.43 -7.56
CA LEU A 141 -22.39 -13.67 -8.74
C LEU A 141 -22.57 -15.10 -9.28
N LYS A 142 -22.64 -16.10 -8.40
CA LYS A 142 -22.84 -17.50 -8.77
C LYS A 142 -24.18 -17.73 -9.47
N LYS A 143 -25.25 -17.02 -9.09
CA LYS A 143 -26.56 -17.14 -9.73
C LYS A 143 -26.57 -16.65 -11.17
N VAL A 144 -25.76 -15.65 -11.49
CA VAL A 144 -25.81 -14.99 -12.80
C VAL A 144 -24.66 -15.38 -13.73
N LYS A 145 -23.65 -16.10 -13.24
CA LYS A 145 -22.43 -16.42 -14.02
C LYS A 145 -22.72 -17.20 -15.32
N GLU A 146 -23.67 -18.14 -15.29
CA GLU A 146 -24.03 -18.97 -16.46
C GLU A 146 -24.75 -18.13 -17.49
N LEU A 147 -25.71 -17.31 -17.05
CA LEU A 147 -26.47 -16.42 -17.93
C LEU A 147 -25.57 -15.35 -18.57
N LEU A 148 -24.55 -14.88 -17.86
CA LEU A 148 -23.66 -13.80 -18.30
C LEU A 148 -22.30 -14.31 -18.80
N GLU A 149 -22.14 -15.63 -18.95
CA GLU A 149 -21.01 -16.32 -19.57
C GLU A 149 -19.62 -15.94 -19.00
N PHE A 150 -19.48 -15.99 -17.66
CA PHE A 150 -18.19 -15.82 -17.01
C PHE A 150 -17.95 -16.86 -15.91
N GLU A 151 -16.69 -17.11 -15.63
CA GLU A 151 -16.27 -18.00 -14.54
C GLU A 151 -15.88 -17.23 -13.28
N ILE A 152 -15.98 -17.91 -12.12
CA ILE A 152 -15.57 -17.35 -10.83
C ILE A 152 -14.64 -18.32 -10.12
N LYS A 153 -13.47 -17.83 -9.71
CA LYS A 153 -12.59 -18.50 -8.77
C LYS A 153 -12.64 -17.79 -7.43
N LYS A 154 -13.09 -18.50 -6.42
CA LYS A 154 -13.02 -18.05 -5.04
C LYS A 154 -11.73 -18.57 -4.40
N ILE A 155 -10.94 -17.69 -3.81
CA ILE A 155 -9.70 -18.01 -3.10
C ILE A 155 -9.97 -17.90 -1.60
N SER A 156 -9.60 -18.94 -0.87
CA SER A 156 -9.68 -18.94 0.59
C SER A 156 -8.68 -17.97 1.20
N SER A 157 -9.03 -17.43 2.36
CA SER A 157 -8.12 -16.56 3.11
C SER A 157 -6.83 -17.27 3.47
N ILE A 158 -5.71 -16.57 3.31
CA ILE A 158 -4.40 -17.07 3.71
C ILE A 158 -4.25 -16.95 5.23
N ILE A 159 -3.92 -18.07 5.86
CA ILE A 159 -3.65 -18.16 7.29
C ILE A 159 -2.14 -18.22 7.50
N VAL A 160 -1.61 -17.38 8.37
CA VAL A 160 -0.20 -17.36 8.79
C VAL A 160 -0.20 -17.32 10.31
N ASN A 161 0.51 -18.24 10.96
CA ASN A 161 0.56 -18.35 12.43
C ASN A 161 -0.84 -18.30 13.08
N ASP A 162 -1.76 -19.12 12.59
CA ASP A 162 -3.15 -19.26 13.02
C ASP A 162 -3.98 -17.96 12.93
N LYS A 163 -3.51 -16.97 12.22
CA LYS A 163 -4.21 -15.71 12.00
C LYS A 163 -4.51 -15.48 10.53
N ARG A 164 -5.74 -15.05 10.25
CA ARG A 164 -6.13 -14.64 8.90
C ARG A 164 -5.37 -13.39 8.48
N THR A 165 -4.73 -13.45 7.32
CA THR A 165 -4.03 -12.30 6.72
C THR A 165 -5.03 -11.22 6.29
N SER A 166 -4.87 -9.99 6.77
CA SER A 166 -5.68 -8.83 6.38
C SER A 166 -4.95 -7.51 6.60
N SER A 167 -5.33 -6.47 5.84
CA SER A 167 -4.78 -5.12 6.03
C SER A 167 -5.07 -4.57 7.45
N THR A 168 -6.19 -4.93 8.07
CA THR A 168 -6.54 -4.52 9.44
C THR A 168 -5.59 -5.13 10.47
N LEU A 169 -5.31 -6.43 10.37
CA LEU A 169 -4.34 -7.09 11.24
C LEU A 169 -2.96 -6.44 11.12
N ILE A 170 -2.50 -6.22 9.87
CA ILE A 170 -1.18 -5.63 9.61
C ILE A 170 -1.09 -4.21 10.19
N ARG A 171 -2.11 -3.35 10.02
CA ARG A 171 -2.13 -2.02 10.66
C ARG A 171 -1.99 -2.12 12.17
N GLY A 172 -2.73 -3.02 12.81
CA GLY A 172 -2.64 -3.22 14.25
C GLY A 172 -1.28 -3.76 14.72
N LEU A 173 -0.57 -4.55 13.92
CA LEU A 173 0.79 -4.99 14.21
C LEU A 173 1.79 -3.83 14.09
N LEU A 174 1.70 -3.04 13.03
CA LEU A 174 2.55 -1.88 12.80
C LEU A 174 2.37 -0.82 13.90
N ASP A 175 1.13 -0.52 14.28
CA ASP A 175 0.80 0.42 15.37
C ASP A 175 1.47 0.02 16.70
N ARG A 176 1.56 -1.28 16.97
CA ARG A 176 2.26 -1.84 18.14
C ARG A 176 3.77 -2.03 17.94
N GLY A 177 4.34 -1.59 16.82
CA GLY A 177 5.76 -1.75 16.50
C GLY A 177 6.20 -3.19 16.20
N LYS A 178 5.27 -4.12 15.95
CA LYS A 178 5.55 -5.53 15.66
C LYS A 178 5.89 -5.74 14.18
N LEU A 179 7.01 -5.15 13.73
CA LEU A 179 7.39 -5.09 12.32
C LEU A 179 7.69 -6.47 11.73
N THR A 180 8.40 -7.33 12.47
CA THR A 180 8.70 -8.70 12.04
C THR A 180 7.43 -9.51 11.83
N GLU A 181 6.48 -9.44 12.79
CA GLU A 181 5.19 -10.12 12.65
C GLU A 181 4.41 -9.57 11.44
N ALA A 182 4.38 -8.25 11.25
CA ALA A 182 3.73 -7.63 10.09
C ALA A 182 4.37 -8.09 8.77
N GLY A 183 5.69 -8.25 8.75
CA GLY A 183 6.47 -8.77 7.63
C GLY A 183 6.04 -10.18 7.23
N HIS A 184 5.73 -11.06 8.17
CA HIS A 184 5.24 -12.41 7.87
C HIS A 184 3.93 -12.41 7.07
N PHE A 185 3.03 -11.46 7.34
CA PHE A 185 1.77 -11.31 6.59
C PHE A 185 1.93 -10.58 5.27
N LEU A 186 2.94 -9.70 5.16
CA LEU A 186 3.28 -8.98 3.93
C LEU A 186 4.15 -9.81 2.97
N GLY A 187 4.86 -10.84 3.47
CA GLY A 187 5.86 -11.59 2.72
C GLY A 187 7.18 -10.83 2.52
N LYS A 188 7.33 -9.66 3.16
CA LYS A 188 8.51 -8.79 3.11
C LYS A 188 8.45 -7.76 4.24
N PRO A 189 9.56 -7.06 4.56
CA PRO A 189 9.53 -5.93 5.47
C PRO A 189 8.50 -4.88 5.03
N TYR A 190 7.88 -4.20 6.02
CA TYR A 190 7.00 -3.08 5.71
C TYR A 190 7.81 -1.94 5.08
N GLN A 191 7.32 -1.41 3.97
CA GLN A 191 8.04 -0.43 3.17
C GLN A 191 7.22 0.84 2.98
N MET A 192 7.88 1.99 3.06
CA MET A 192 7.37 3.27 2.59
C MET A 192 8.28 3.84 1.53
N SER A 193 7.71 4.55 0.56
CA SER A 193 8.50 5.27 -0.44
C SER A 193 8.15 6.75 -0.49
N GLY A 194 9.11 7.56 -0.90
CA GLY A 194 8.88 8.99 -1.06
C GLY A 194 10.00 9.71 -1.79
N ARG A 195 9.71 10.95 -2.16
CA ARG A 195 10.71 11.84 -2.72
C ARG A 195 11.48 12.52 -1.60
N VAL A 196 12.79 12.56 -1.69
CA VAL A 196 13.63 13.35 -0.79
C VAL A 196 13.40 14.82 -1.06
N ILE A 197 13.02 15.56 -0.04
CA ILE A 197 12.75 17.00 -0.09
C ILE A 197 13.68 17.77 0.84
N VAL A 198 13.83 19.06 0.60
CA VAL A 198 14.56 19.95 1.51
C VAL A 198 13.76 20.08 2.80
N GLY A 199 14.40 19.84 3.94
CA GLY A 199 13.86 20.03 5.29
C GLY A 199 14.53 21.20 6.00
N ASN A 200 14.31 21.33 7.31
CA ASN A 200 14.89 22.41 8.13
C ASN A 200 16.40 22.27 8.39
N GLN A 201 17.02 21.19 7.96
CA GLN A 201 18.46 20.88 8.09
C GLN A 201 19.03 20.86 9.53
N LEU A 202 18.20 20.90 10.56
CA LEU A 202 18.62 20.86 11.98
C LEU A 202 19.51 19.65 12.29
N GLY A 203 19.19 18.47 11.75
CA GLY A 203 20.01 17.27 11.92
C GLY A 203 21.45 17.45 11.42
N ARG A 204 21.66 18.27 10.37
CA ARG A 204 23.00 18.55 9.83
C ARG A 204 23.84 19.36 10.81
N GLU A 205 23.23 20.36 11.46
CA GLU A 205 23.89 21.19 12.49
C GLU A 205 24.25 20.37 13.73
N LEU A 206 23.44 19.34 14.02
CA LEU A 206 23.66 18.43 15.15
C LEU A 206 24.59 17.23 14.83
N GLY A 207 25.21 17.18 13.63
CA GLY A 207 26.08 16.08 13.21
C GLY A 207 25.36 14.84 12.66
N TYR A 208 24.04 14.89 12.53
CA TYR A 208 23.19 13.81 11.99
C TYR A 208 22.38 14.29 10.78
N PRO A 209 23.02 14.49 9.60
CA PRO A 209 22.29 14.90 8.42
C PRO A 209 21.19 13.91 8.07
N THR A 210 19.94 14.40 7.99
CA THR A 210 18.75 13.59 7.67
C THR A 210 18.17 13.94 6.31
N ALA A 211 17.76 12.93 5.58
CA ALA A 211 16.92 13.08 4.41
C ALA A 211 15.45 13.15 4.83
N ASN A 212 14.76 14.22 4.46
CA ASN A 212 13.33 14.37 4.69
C ASN A 212 12.58 13.71 3.54
N ILE A 213 11.70 12.75 3.84
CA ILE A 213 10.98 11.97 2.85
C ILE A 213 9.52 12.39 2.81
N ASN A 214 9.09 12.90 1.65
CA ASN A 214 7.67 13.21 1.44
C ASN A 214 6.87 11.93 1.19
N ILE A 215 6.35 11.35 2.25
CA ILE A 215 5.56 10.11 2.20
C ILE A 215 4.11 10.34 1.76
N GLN A 216 3.63 11.58 1.68
CA GLN A 216 2.29 11.95 1.22
C GLN A 216 1.17 11.07 1.84
N ARG A 217 1.20 10.81 3.12
CA ARG A 217 0.19 10.08 3.88
C ARG A 217 -0.54 11.05 4.82
N LEU A 218 -1.86 10.87 4.95
CA LEU A 218 -2.65 11.62 5.93
C LEU A 218 -2.42 11.08 7.34
N GLN A 219 -2.30 9.76 7.45
CA GLN A 219 -2.02 9.04 8.67
C GLN A 219 -0.98 7.95 8.42
N SER A 220 -0.19 7.62 9.42
CA SER A 220 0.76 6.52 9.39
C SER A 220 0.30 5.37 10.27
N ALA A 221 0.54 4.15 9.82
CA ALA A 221 0.27 2.94 10.59
C ALA A 221 1.35 2.66 11.65
N LEU A 222 2.48 3.39 11.62
CA LEU A 222 3.54 3.29 12.63
C LEU A 222 4.13 4.66 12.91
N MET A 223 4.65 4.80 14.15
CA MET A 223 5.29 6.02 14.66
C MET A 223 6.43 5.63 15.58
N GLY A 224 7.49 6.46 15.64
CA GLY A 224 8.64 6.24 16.49
C GLY A 224 9.97 6.29 15.75
N ILE A 225 11.00 5.67 16.34
CA ILE A 225 12.38 5.57 15.83
C ILE A 225 12.63 4.13 15.40
N PHE A 226 13.26 3.95 14.23
CA PHE A 226 13.37 2.65 13.57
C PHE A 226 14.76 2.41 13.00
N ALA A 227 15.24 1.17 13.07
CA ALA A 227 16.30 0.66 12.23
C ALA A 227 15.71 0.34 10.84
N VAL A 228 16.30 0.89 9.77
CA VAL A 228 15.75 0.80 8.41
C VAL A 228 16.83 0.52 7.37
N LYS A 229 16.42 -0.03 6.23
CA LYS A 229 17.26 -0.14 5.02
C LYS A 229 16.72 0.77 3.93
N VAL A 230 17.61 1.53 3.29
CA VAL A 230 17.26 2.51 2.24
C VAL A 230 17.68 1.98 0.88
N HIS A 231 16.72 1.94 -0.06
CA HIS A 231 16.90 1.50 -1.44
C HIS A 231 16.77 2.66 -2.43
N GLY A 232 17.30 2.49 -3.64
CA GLY A 232 17.17 3.47 -4.74
C GLY A 232 18.28 4.52 -4.79
N ILE A 233 19.32 4.37 -3.95
CA ILE A 233 20.49 5.26 -3.93
C ILE A 233 21.72 4.57 -4.50
N SER A 234 21.92 3.32 -4.12
CA SER A 234 23.04 2.45 -4.51
C SER A 234 22.54 1.10 -4.98
N SER A 235 23.43 0.25 -5.51
CA SER A 235 23.12 -1.12 -5.90
C SER A 235 22.66 -1.98 -4.72
N ASN A 236 23.28 -1.77 -3.55
CA ASN A 236 22.89 -2.45 -2.32
C ASN A 236 22.12 -1.49 -1.41
N PRO A 237 21.19 -2.00 -0.57
CA PRO A 237 20.52 -1.22 0.45
C PRO A 237 21.52 -0.59 1.42
N LEU A 238 21.25 0.64 1.85
CA LEU A 238 22.06 1.35 2.84
C LEU A 238 21.37 1.28 4.21
N ASP A 239 22.17 1.03 5.24
CA ASP A 239 21.69 1.01 6.60
C ASP A 239 21.45 2.43 7.12
N ALA A 240 20.37 2.60 7.87
CA ALA A 240 19.95 3.91 8.35
C ALA A 240 19.14 3.81 9.65
N VAL A 241 19.02 4.94 10.35
CA VAL A 241 18.03 5.16 11.39
C VAL A 241 16.98 6.14 10.90
N ALA A 242 15.71 5.88 11.17
CA ALA A 242 14.61 6.72 10.74
C ALA A 242 13.75 7.17 11.91
N SER A 243 13.31 8.43 11.89
CA SER A 243 12.26 8.98 12.75
C SER A 243 10.99 9.15 11.90
N LEU A 244 9.88 8.61 12.37
CA LEU A 244 8.57 8.82 11.80
C LEU A 244 7.65 9.41 12.85
N GLY A 245 7.45 10.71 12.78
CA GLY A 245 6.74 11.51 13.75
C GLY A 245 5.65 12.40 13.13
N ILE A 246 5.00 13.18 13.98
CA ILE A 246 4.01 14.17 13.55
C ILE A 246 4.62 15.56 13.72
N ARG A 247 4.74 16.30 12.62
CA ARG A 247 5.13 17.70 12.69
C ARG A 247 3.87 18.57 12.76
N PRO A 248 3.75 19.45 13.79
CA PRO A 248 2.73 20.51 13.77
C PRO A 248 3.03 21.45 12.60
N THR A 249 2.11 21.60 11.67
CA THR A 249 2.20 22.61 10.61
C THR A 249 1.15 23.69 10.85
N PHE A 250 1.53 24.95 10.68
CA PHE A 250 0.65 26.10 10.95
C PHE A 250 -0.57 26.18 10.00
N TYR A 251 -0.53 25.51 8.83
CA TYR A 251 -1.55 25.68 7.77
C TYR A 251 -2.31 24.41 7.36
N GLU A 252 -1.85 23.19 7.68
CA GLU A 252 -2.43 21.96 7.11
C GLU A 252 -2.63 20.78 8.10
N GLY A 253 -2.61 21.03 9.42
CA GLY A 253 -2.80 19.99 10.42
C GLY A 253 -1.55 19.13 10.64
N LYS A 254 -1.73 18.01 11.38
CA LYS A 254 -0.64 17.13 11.81
C LYS A 254 -0.36 16.08 10.72
N LYS A 255 0.64 16.30 9.87
CA LYS A 255 1.05 15.32 8.86
C LYS A 255 2.24 14.48 9.33
N PRO A 256 2.29 13.17 9.03
CA PRO A 256 3.45 12.33 9.29
C PRO A 256 4.66 12.82 8.50
N LEU A 257 5.80 12.95 9.19
CA LEU A 257 7.10 13.28 8.62
C LEU A 257 8.05 12.11 8.83
N LEU A 258 8.70 11.67 7.76
CA LEU A 258 9.74 10.65 7.80
C LEU A 258 11.09 11.31 7.54
N GLU A 259 11.98 11.23 8.54
CA GLU A 259 13.36 11.71 8.48
C GLU A 259 14.29 10.50 8.60
N VAL A 260 15.29 10.40 7.71
CA VAL A 260 16.18 9.24 7.63
C VAL A 260 17.63 9.69 7.65
N HIS A 261 18.38 9.28 8.65
CA HIS A 261 19.84 9.43 8.71
C HIS A 261 20.50 8.16 8.17
N ILE A 262 21.12 8.26 6.99
CA ILE A 262 21.81 7.15 6.32
C ILE A 262 23.24 7.09 6.82
N PHE A 263 23.67 5.92 7.30
CA PHE A 263 25.01 5.75 7.85
C PHE A 263 26.08 5.80 6.76
N ASN A 264 27.21 6.43 7.06
CA ASN A 264 28.37 6.55 6.16
C ASN A 264 28.02 7.11 4.77
N PHE A 265 27.09 8.07 4.72
CA PHE A 265 26.59 8.64 3.47
C PHE A 265 26.59 10.16 3.51
N ASN A 266 27.20 10.80 2.49
CA ASN A 266 27.36 12.27 2.41
C ASN A 266 27.01 12.87 1.04
N LYS A 267 26.36 12.09 0.15
CA LYS A 267 25.98 12.56 -1.19
C LYS A 267 24.67 13.30 -1.19
N ASP A 268 24.51 14.24 -2.12
CA ASP A 268 23.21 14.87 -2.36
C ASP A 268 22.25 13.90 -3.05
N ILE A 269 21.05 13.77 -2.45
CA ILE A 269 19.96 12.90 -2.95
C ILE A 269 18.64 13.65 -3.05
N TYR A 270 18.63 14.98 -2.98
CA TYR A 270 17.42 15.76 -3.15
C TYR A 270 16.72 15.45 -4.49
N GLY A 271 15.39 15.37 -4.44
CA GLY A 271 14.56 15.05 -5.60
C GLY A 271 14.52 13.57 -5.98
N ARG A 272 15.41 12.73 -5.47
CA ARG A 272 15.35 11.28 -5.71
C ARG A 272 14.14 10.63 -5.03
N TYR A 273 13.62 9.59 -5.65
CA TYR A 273 12.67 8.67 -5.03
C TYR A 273 13.44 7.54 -4.39
N ILE A 274 13.17 7.28 -3.11
CA ILE A 274 13.78 6.19 -2.35
C ILE A 274 12.70 5.35 -1.65
N ASP A 275 13.03 4.09 -1.42
CA ASP A 275 12.20 3.16 -0.68
C ASP A 275 12.88 2.85 0.66
N ILE A 276 12.11 2.81 1.75
CA ILE A 276 12.58 2.59 3.10
C ILE A 276 11.90 1.36 3.67
N ASP A 277 12.68 0.29 3.91
CA ASP A 277 12.26 -0.91 4.60
C ASP A 277 12.41 -0.73 6.10
N PHE A 278 11.32 -0.84 6.84
CA PHE A 278 11.29 -0.77 8.29
C PHE A 278 11.61 -2.15 8.87
N ILE A 279 12.77 -2.29 9.50
CA ILE A 279 13.29 -3.58 10.00
C ILE A 279 12.87 -3.82 11.45
N SER A 280 13.14 -2.85 12.34
CA SER A 280 12.80 -2.96 13.76
C SER A 280 12.48 -1.60 14.34
N LYS A 281 11.56 -1.56 15.29
CA LYS A 281 11.30 -0.39 16.12
C LYS A 281 12.33 -0.33 17.23
N ILE A 282 12.98 0.82 17.42
CA ILE A 282 13.94 1.08 18.48
C ILE A 282 13.19 1.60 19.71
N ARG A 283 12.36 2.65 19.51
CA ARG A 283 11.59 3.28 20.60
C ARG A 283 10.45 4.16 20.06
N ASP A 284 9.62 4.64 20.97
CA ASP A 284 8.66 5.70 20.70
C ASP A 284 9.33 7.08 20.63
N GLU A 285 8.63 8.07 20.05
CA GLU A 285 9.09 9.46 20.12
C GLU A 285 9.04 9.97 21.58
N ILE A 286 10.04 10.74 21.95
CA ILE A 286 10.12 11.42 23.23
C ILE A 286 10.43 12.90 23.02
N LYS A 287 10.02 13.75 23.94
CA LYS A 287 10.38 15.17 23.96
C LYS A 287 11.67 15.36 24.74
N PHE A 288 12.52 16.27 24.27
CA PHE A 288 13.78 16.62 24.92
C PHE A 288 13.72 18.04 25.44
N ASN A 289 14.31 18.27 26.60
CA ASN A 289 14.38 19.58 27.26
C ASN A 289 15.62 20.39 26.83
N SER A 290 16.58 19.76 26.15
CA SER A 290 17.80 20.42 25.64
C SER A 290 18.26 19.79 24.32
N ALA A 291 19.05 20.53 23.54
CA ALA A 291 19.70 20.02 22.34
C ALA A 291 20.71 18.90 22.66
N ASP A 292 21.45 19.03 23.73
CA ASP A 292 22.43 18.02 24.16
C ASP A 292 21.77 16.67 24.47
N ALA A 293 20.64 16.67 25.19
CA ALA A 293 19.88 15.47 25.47
C ALA A 293 19.32 14.82 24.19
N LEU A 294 18.90 15.62 23.20
CA LEU A 294 18.49 15.13 21.88
C LEU A 294 19.68 14.47 21.15
N ILE A 295 20.84 15.12 21.12
CA ILE A 295 22.04 14.59 20.44
C ILE A 295 22.48 13.28 21.09
N GLU A 296 22.54 13.22 22.43
CA GLU A 296 22.88 12.00 23.15
C GLU A 296 21.94 10.84 22.79
N GLN A 297 20.64 11.11 22.73
CA GLN A 297 19.66 10.08 22.36
C GLN A 297 19.78 9.67 20.89
N MET A 298 20.01 10.61 19.96
CA MET A 298 20.25 10.30 18.54
C MET A 298 21.49 9.40 18.39
N HIS A 299 22.51 9.61 19.21
CA HIS A 299 23.71 8.75 19.23
C HIS A 299 23.39 7.33 19.68
N LYS A 300 22.60 7.16 20.75
CA LYS A 300 22.12 5.85 21.23
C LYS A 300 21.27 5.16 20.15
N ASP A 301 20.33 5.88 19.56
CA ASP A 301 19.46 5.34 18.51
C ASP A 301 20.26 4.85 17.28
N ALA A 302 21.32 5.59 16.89
CA ALA A 302 22.19 5.20 15.79
C ALA A 302 23.02 3.94 16.10
N ILE A 303 23.50 3.80 17.34
CA ILE A 303 24.22 2.60 17.82
C ILE A 303 23.28 1.39 17.79
N ASP A 304 22.08 1.53 18.35
CA ASP A 304 21.07 0.47 18.39
C ASP A 304 20.63 0.05 16.99
N ALA A 305 20.40 1.02 16.09
CA ALA A 305 20.07 0.73 14.69
C ALA A 305 21.19 -0.08 14.00
N LYS A 306 22.46 0.31 14.17
CA LYS A 306 23.61 -0.41 13.59
C LYS A 306 23.69 -1.84 14.13
N LYS A 307 23.50 -2.04 15.43
CA LYS A 307 23.49 -3.37 16.06
C LYS A 307 22.38 -4.26 15.50
N ILE A 308 21.17 -3.72 15.33
CA ILE A 308 20.02 -4.45 14.75
C ILE A 308 20.28 -4.82 13.29
N LEU A 309 20.86 -3.92 12.50
CA LEU A 309 21.05 -4.12 11.06
C LEU A 309 22.25 -5.01 10.71
N SER A 310 23.17 -5.20 11.65
CA SER A 310 24.34 -6.11 11.50
C SER A 310 24.04 -7.54 11.96
N ALA A 311 22.91 -7.80 12.61
CA ALA A 311 22.45 -9.12 13.06
C ALA A 311 21.73 -9.86 11.93
#